data_e1edafb21e3df8c091eb1126b34a3591
#
_entry.id   e1edafb21e3df8c091eb1126b34a3591
#
_cell.length_a   1.000
_cell.length_b   1.000
_cell.length_c   1.000
_cell.angle_alpha   90.00
_cell.angle_beta   90.00
_cell.angle_gamma   90.00
#
_symmetry.space_group_name_H-M   'P 1'
#
loop_
_entity.id
_entity.type
_entity.pdbx_description
1 polymer ?
#
loop_
_entity_poly.entity_id
_entity_poly.type
_entity_poly.pdbx_seq_one_letter_code
_entity_poly.pdbx_strand_id
1 'polypeptide(L)'
;MAESSKVVHVRNVGHEISENDLLQLFQPFGVITKLVMLRAKNQALLQMQDVSSAVSALQFFTNVQPTIRNVYVQFSSHQELTTIEQNIHGREDEPNRILLVTIHHMLYPITVDVLHQVFSPYGFVEKLVTFQKSAGFQALIQYQVQQCAASARTALQGRNIYDGCCQLDIQFSNLEELQVNYNNDRSRDYTNPNLPAEQKGRSSHPCYGDTGVAYPQMANTSAIAAAFGGGLPPGITGTNDRCTVLVSNLNADSIDEDKLFNLFSLYGNIVRIKLLRNKPDHALVQMGDGFQAELAVHFLKGAMLFGKRLEVNFSKHPNITPGTDSHDYVNSNLNRFNRNAAKNYRYCCSPTKMIHLSTLPQDVTEEEVMNHVQEHGAVVNTKVFEMNGKKQALVQFENEEEAAEALVCKHATSLGGSIIRISFSQLQTI
;
A
#
# COMPACT_ATOMS: atom_id res chain seq x y z
N MET A 1 -21.78 25.18 18.38
CA MET A 1 -22.08 24.17 19.41
C MET A 1 -22.92 23.10 18.74
N ALA A 2 -22.59 21.82 18.88
CA ALA A 2 -23.45 20.78 18.33
C ALA A 2 -24.79 20.79 19.08
N GLU A 3 -25.89 20.71 18.34
CA GLU A 3 -27.22 20.59 18.92
C GLU A 3 -27.32 19.33 19.78
N SER A 4 -28.08 19.41 20.87
CA SER A 4 -28.29 18.27 21.76
C SER A 4 -28.97 17.14 21.02
N SER A 5 -28.37 15.95 21.05
CA SER A 5 -28.84 14.75 20.38
C SER A 5 -28.97 13.61 21.38
N LYS A 6 -29.91 12.69 21.16
CA LYS A 6 -29.98 11.43 21.90
C LYS A 6 -28.88 10.45 21.45
N VAL A 7 -28.14 10.77 20.36
CA VAL A 7 -27.01 9.98 19.86
C VAL A 7 -25.70 10.60 20.34
N VAL A 8 -24.90 9.78 20.98
CA VAL A 8 -23.57 10.10 21.50
C VAL A 8 -22.51 9.48 20.60
N HIS A 9 -21.50 10.28 20.24
CA HIS A 9 -20.35 9.84 19.47
C HIS A 9 -19.16 9.62 20.39
N VAL A 10 -18.68 8.40 20.47
CA VAL A 10 -17.53 7.99 21.28
C VAL A 10 -16.33 7.80 20.37
N ARG A 11 -15.23 8.48 20.68
CA ARG A 11 -13.96 8.43 19.94
C ARG A 11 -12.89 7.73 20.76
N ASN A 12 -11.81 7.32 20.10
CA ASN A 12 -10.69 6.59 20.68
C ASN A 12 -11.11 5.25 21.27
N VAL A 13 -12.02 4.57 20.58
CA VAL A 13 -12.48 3.22 20.92
C VAL A 13 -11.52 2.21 20.26
N GLY A 14 -10.44 1.88 20.98
CA GLY A 14 -9.46 0.88 20.50
C GLY A 14 -10.07 -0.52 20.37
N HIS A 15 -9.31 -1.44 19.76
CA HIS A 15 -9.76 -2.82 19.56
C HIS A 15 -9.97 -3.58 20.88
N GLU A 16 -9.31 -3.13 21.94
CA GLU A 16 -9.41 -3.67 23.31
C GLU A 16 -10.75 -3.33 24.00
N ILE A 17 -11.50 -2.35 23.47
CA ILE A 17 -12.79 -1.94 24.04
C ILE A 17 -13.90 -2.70 23.32
N SER A 18 -14.58 -3.57 24.04
CA SER A 18 -15.71 -4.35 23.53
C SER A 18 -17.02 -3.53 23.54
N GLU A 19 -18.05 -4.03 22.85
CA GLU A 19 -19.41 -3.47 22.94
C GLU A 19 -19.94 -3.51 24.36
N ASN A 20 -19.70 -4.60 25.08
CA ASN A 20 -20.06 -4.76 26.48
C ASN A 20 -19.42 -3.72 27.39
N ASP A 21 -18.16 -3.37 27.14
CA ASP A 21 -17.46 -2.32 27.89
C ASP A 21 -18.17 -0.97 27.73
N LEU A 22 -18.59 -0.61 26.50
CA LEU A 22 -19.33 0.61 26.24
C LEU A 22 -20.73 0.57 26.83
N LEU A 23 -21.45 -0.55 26.74
CA LEU A 23 -22.76 -0.71 27.37
C LEU A 23 -22.68 -0.51 28.89
N GLN A 24 -21.72 -1.13 29.57
CA GLN A 24 -21.50 -0.95 31.01
C GLN A 24 -21.13 0.49 31.38
N LEU A 25 -20.34 1.14 30.52
CA LEU A 25 -19.88 2.52 30.75
C LEU A 25 -21.03 3.55 30.69
N PHE A 26 -22.00 3.34 29.80
CA PHE A 26 -23.11 4.26 29.56
C PHE A 26 -24.41 3.86 30.30
N GLN A 27 -24.56 2.62 30.73
CA GLN A 27 -25.72 2.11 31.47
C GLN A 27 -26.13 2.99 32.67
N PRO A 28 -25.23 3.58 33.49
CA PRO A 28 -25.60 4.42 34.61
C PRO A 28 -26.39 5.69 34.25
N PHE A 29 -26.32 6.14 32.99
CA PHE A 29 -26.92 7.37 32.55
C PHE A 29 -28.31 7.18 31.93
N GLY A 30 -28.71 5.96 31.64
CA GLY A 30 -30.01 5.64 31.08
C GLY A 30 -30.01 4.42 30.18
N VAL A 31 -31.15 4.13 29.57
CA VAL A 31 -31.32 2.98 28.67
C VAL A 31 -30.68 3.30 27.34
N ILE A 32 -29.79 2.38 26.90
CA ILE A 32 -29.17 2.42 25.58
C ILE A 32 -30.10 1.66 24.63
N THR A 33 -30.55 2.32 23.58
CA THR A 33 -31.46 1.73 22.59
C THR A 33 -30.72 1.13 21.39
N LYS A 34 -29.56 1.71 21.03
CA LYS A 34 -28.71 1.23 19.89
C LYS A 34 -27.24 1.52 20.14
N LEU A 35 -26.37 0.62 19.69
CA LEU A 35 -24.92 0.80 19.68
C LEU A 35 -24.35 0.35 18.33
N VAL A 36 -23.53 1.17 17.71
CA VAL A 36 -22.85 0.87 16.45
C VAL A 36 -21.35 1.10 16.63
N MET A 37 -20.57 0.02 16.48
CA MET A 37 -19.10 0.07 16.53
C MET A 37 -18.53 0.42 15.16
N LEU A 38 -17.82 1.53 15.05
CA LEU A 38 -17.11 1.95 13.85
C LEU A 38 -15.61 1.58 13.97
N ARG A 39 -15.31 0.29 13.98
CA ARG A 39 -13.97 -0.27 14.25
C ARG A 39 -12.88 0.32 13.35
N ALA A 40 -13.17 0.50 12.06
CA ALA A 40 -12.23 1.08 11.10
C ALA A 40 -11.81 2.54 11.43
N LYS A 41 -12.58 3.23 12.28
CA LYS A 41 -12.33 4.63 12.69
C LYS A 41 -11.96 4.76 14.16
N ASN A 42 -11.86 3.64 14.89
CA ASN A 42 -11.73 3.62 16.35
C ASN A 42 -12.79 4.47 17.06
N GLN A 43 -14.05 4.33 16.65
CA GLN A 43 -15.18 5.10 17.13
C GLN A 43 -16.40 4.23 17.38
N ALA A 44 -17.37 4.76 18.12
CA ALA A 44 -18.68 4.17 18.28
C ALA A 44 -19.78 5.24 18.29
N LEU A 45 -20.96 4.89 17.85
CA LEU A 45 -22.17 5.69 17.99
C LEU A 45 -23.13 4.96 18.93
N LEU A 46 -23.66 5.67 19.92
CA LEU A 46 -24.49 5.10 20.96
C LEU A 46 -25.75 5.97 21.10
N GLN A 47 -26.92 5.35 20.94
CA GLN A 47 -28.19 6.04 21.09
C GLN A 47 -28.78 5.74 22.45
N MET A 48 -29.03 6.81 23.22
CA MET A 48 -29.78 6.76 24.46
C MET A 48 -31.30 6.82 24.17
N GLN A 49 -32.09 6.40 25.12
CA GLN A 49 -33.56 6.45 25.01
C GLN A 49 -34.07 7.87 24.81
N ASP A 50 -33.48 8.85 25.50
CA ASP A 50 -33.84 10.25 25.48
C ASP A 50 -32.61 11.15 25.49
N VAL A 51 -32.84 12.46 25.17
CA VAL A 51 -31.79 13.47 25.11
C VAL A 51 -31.22 13.77 26.50
N SER A 52 -32.03 13.69 27.56
CA SER A 52 -31.61 14.01 28.93
C SER A 52 -30.56 12.99 29.42
N SER A 53 -30.76 11.71 29.10
CA SER A 53 -29.79 10.65 29.37
C SER A 53 -28.47 10.89 28.64
N ALA A 54 -28.52 11.30 27.37
CA ALA A 54 -27.31 11.62 26.57
C ALA A 54 -26.59 12.86 27.12
N VAL A 55 -27.33 13.90 27.57
CA VAL A 55 -26.76 15.09 28.20
C VAL A 55 -26.08 14.73 29.53
N SER A 56 -26.69 13.90 30.35
CA SER A 56 -26.14 13.44 31.63
C SER A 56 -24.83 12.66 31.42
N ALA A 57 -24.79 11.75 30.44
CA ALA A 57 -23.58 11.03 30.06
C ALA A 57 -22.49 12.00 29.59
N LEU A 58 -22.83 12.94 28.70
CA LEU A 58 -21.86 13.91 28.18
C LEU A 58 -21.27 14.79 29.28
N GLN A 59 -22.12 15.32 30.18
CA GLN A 59 -21.67 16.13 31.31
C GLN A 59 -20.72 15.38 32.22
N PHE A 60 -21.02 14.12 32.52
CA PHE A 60 -20.15 13.26 33.32
C PHE A 60 -18.78 13.10 32.64
N PHE A 61 -18.74 12.70 31.38
CA PHE A 61 -17.47 12.46 30.67
C PHE A 61 -16.69 13.74 30.36
N THR A 62 -17.35 14.92 30.32
CA THR A 62 -16.67 16.19 30.16
C THR A 62 -16.02 16.66 31.47
N ASN A 63 -16.65 16.39 32.60
CA ASN A 63 -16.22 16.87 33.93
C ASN A 63 -15.24 15.91 34.62
N VAL A 64 -15.27 14.63 34.26
CA VAL A 64 -14.37 13.58 34.79
C VAL A 64 -13.30 13.27 33.77
N GLN A 65 -12.16 13.95 33.87
CA GLN A 65 -10.95 13.60 33.12
C GLN A 65 -9.98 12.83 34.01
N PRO A 66 -9.28 11.88 33.45
CA PRO A 66 -9.46 11.09 32.26
C PRO A 66 -10.19 9.80 32.59
N THR A 67 -11.13 9.65 31.95
CA THR A 67 -11.94 8.56 31.54
C THR A 67 -11.35 7.18 31.63
N ILE A 68 -12.16 6.32 32.11
CA ILE A 68 -11.97 4.88 31.96
C ILE A 68 -11.64 4.62 30.49
N ARG A 69 -10.40 4.18 30.23
CA ARG A 69 -9.85 3.81 28.92
C ARG A 69 -9.69 4.94 27.86
N ASN A 70 -9.52 6.20 28.25
CA ASN A 70 -9.22 7.34 27.37
C ASN A 70 -10.20 7.55 26.18
N VAL A 71 -11.48 7.22 26.33
CA VAL A 71 -12.49 7.51 25.32
C VAL A 71 -12.96 8.96 25.42
N TYR A 72 -13.25 9.59 24.27
CA TYR A 72 -13.79 10.95 24.18
C TYR A 72 -15.24 10.88 23.75
N VAL A 73 -16.12 11.62 24.46
CA VAL A 73 -17.56 11.60 24.26
C VAL A 73 -18.05 12.97 23.84
N GLN A 74 -18.86 13.02 22.77
CA GLN A 74 -19.48 14.23 22.26
C GLN A 74 -20.86 13.91 21.67
N PHE A 75 -21.73 14.95 21.46
CA PHE A 75 -22.93 14.71 20.67
C PHE A 75 -22.62 14.34 19.24
N SER A 76 -23.40 13.43 18.69
CA SER A 76 -23.38 13.13 17.27
C SER A 76 -24.15 14.19 16.48
N SER A 77 -23.77 14.38 15.21
CA SER A 77 -24.57 15.13 14.25
C SER A 77 -25.89 14.41 13.86
N HIS A 78 -25.98 13.12 14.19
CA HIS A 78 -27.19 12.33 13.96
C HIS A 78 -28.14 12.50 15.12
N GLN A 79 -29.40 12.83 14.83
CA GLN A 79 -30.47 12.98 15.86
C GLN A 79 -31.03 11.62 16.27
N GLU A 80 -30.93 10.64 15.36
CA GLU A 80 -31.39 9.27 15.58
C GLU A 80 -30.46 8.32 14.79
N LEU A 81 -30.06 7.24 15.40
CA LEU A 81 -29.48 6.12 14.67
C LEU A 81 -30.66 5.38 14.02
N THR A 82 -30.98 5.76 12.80
CA THR A 82 -31.73 4.85 11.94
C THR A 82 -30.89 3.59 11.90
N THR A 83 -31.48 2.48 12.29
CA THR A 83 -30.83 1.19 12.30
C THR A 83 -30.34 0.96 10.87
N ILE A 84 -29.03 1.22 10.66
CA ILE A 84 -28.31 0.70 9.52
C ILE A 84 -28.49 -0.84 9.51
N GLU A 85 -28.77 -1.45 10.66
CA GLU A 85 -29.21 -2.85 10.74
C GLU A 85 -30.51 -3.16 9.96
N GLN A 86 -31.46 -2.24 9.83
CA GLN A 86 -32.62 -2.45 8.92
C GLN A 86 -32.31 -2.10 7.46
N ASN A 87 -31.26 -1.28 7.19
CA ASN A 87 -30.80 -1.03 5.81
C ASN A 87 -29.56 -1.84 5.42
N ILE A 88 -28.82 -2.42 6.38
CA ILE A 88 -27.71 -3.35 6.13
C ILE A 88 -28.23 -4.79 6.22
N HIS A 89 -29.07 -5.18 7.20
CA HIS A 89 -29.68 -6.51 7.25
C HIS A 89 -30.92 -6.63 6.33
N GLY A 90 -31.60 -5.54 6.01
CA GLY A 90 -32.76 -5.56 5.11
C GLY A 90 -32.42 -5.56 3.61
N ARG A 91 -31.14 -5.28 3.24
CA ARG A 91 -30.63 -5.40 1.86
C ARG A 91 -29.48 -6.38 1.70
N GLU A 92 -28.74 -6.69 2.78
CA GLU A 92 -27.66 -7.67 2.74
C GLU A 92 -28.18 -9.11 2.81
N ASP A 93 -29.40 -9.34 3.32
CA ASP A 93 -30.04 -10.66 3.35
C ASP A 93 -31.06 -10.89 2.23
N GLU A 94 -31.35 -9.91 1.39
CA GLU A 94 -32.10 -10.19 0.16
C GLU A 94 -31.23 -11.05 -0.75
N PRO A 95 -31.67 -12.28 -1.05
CA PRO A 95 -30.93 -13.17 -1.92
C PRO A 95 -30.64 -12.49 -3.25
N ASN A 96 -29.37 -12.43 -3.63
CA ASN A 96 -28.91 -11.90 -4.92
C ASN A 96 -28.08 -12.98 -5.64
N ARG A 97 -27.93 -12.88 -6.96
CA ARG A 97 -27.08 -13.77 -7.75
C ARG A 97 -25.59 -13.43 -7.63
N ILE A 98 -25.23 -12.31 -6.97
CA ILE A 98 -23.86 -11.86 -6.75
C ILE A 98 -23.52 -11.96 -5.27
N LEU A 99 -22.42 -12.63 -4.98
CA LEU A 99 -21.85 -12.74 -3.64
C LEU A 99 -20.65 -11.80 -3.50
N LEU A 100 -20.57 -11.10 -2.35
CA LEU A 100 -19.37 -10.46 -1.86
C LEU A 100 -18.69 -11.41 -0.87
N VAL A 101 -17.48 -11.81 -1.18
CA VAL A 101 -16.68 -12.74 -0.38
C VAL A 101 -15.48 -12.01 0.19
N THR A 102 -15.35 -11.98 1.52
CA THR A 102 -14.14 -11.49 2.21
C THR A 102 -13.34 -12.68 2.70
N ILE A 103 -12.04 -12.68 2.45
CA ILE A 103 -11.16 -13.79 2.81
C ILE A 103 -10.24 -13.35 3.94
N HIS A 104 -10.39 -13.99 5.10
CA HIS A 104 -9.62 -13.71 6.31
C HIS A 104 -8.48 -14.71 6.48
N HIS A 105 -7.42 -14.30 7.20
CA HIS A 105 -6.26 -15.16 7.53
C HIS A 105 -5.63 -15.81 6.29
N MET A 106 -5.40 -15.02 5.25
CA MET A 106 -4.88 -15.49 3.98
C MET A 106 -3.39 -15.81 4.10
N LEU A 107 -3.04 -17.10 4.20
CA LEU A 107 -1.66 -17.59 4.22
C LEU A 107 -1.16 -17.99 2.82
N TYR A 108 -2.08 -18.24 1.91
CA TYR A 108 -1.78 -18.60 0.52
C TYR A 108 -2.46 -17.64 -0.45
N PRO A 109 -1.86 -17.35 -1.62
CA PRO A 109 -2.48 -16.51 -2.62
C PRO A 109 -3.76 -17.15 -3.16
N ILE A 110 -4.86 -16.40 -3.14
CA ILE A 110 -6.14 -16.81 -3.68
C ILE A 110 -6.30 -16.19 -5.07
N THR A 111 -6.35 -17.03 -6.08
CA THR A 111 -6.54 -16.62 -7.48
C THR A 111 -7.99 -16.77 -7.92
N VAL A 112 -8.32 -16.17 -9.06
CA VAL A 112 -9.62 -16.33 -9.73
C VAL A 112 -9.94 -17.82 -9.94
N ASP A 113 -8.94 -18.62 -10.34
CA ASP A 113 -9.12 -20.05 -10.61
C ASP A 113 -9.42 -20.84 -9.33
N VAL A 114 -8.75 -20.52 -8.22
CA VAL A 114 -9.04 -21.13 -6.89
C VAL A 114 -10.47 -20.82 -6.46
N LEU A 115 -10.89 -19.56 -6.56
CA LEU A 115 -12.27 -19.18 -6.21
C LEU A 115 -13.27 -19.84 -7.14
N HIS A 116 -12.99 -19.91 -8.43
CA HIS A 116 -13.86 -20.62 -9.35
C HIS A 116 -14.02 -22.09 -8.98
N GLN A 117 -12.94 -22.80 -8.62
CA GLN A 117 -13.02 -24.21 -8.16
C GLN A 117 -13.84 -24.37 -6.88
N VAL A 118 -13.74 -23.42 -5.94
CA VAL A 118 -14.48 -23.48 -4.67
C VAL A 118 -15.98 -23.22 -4.86
N PHE A 119 -16.33 -22.30 -5.78
CA PHE A 119 -17.70 -21.83 -5.94
C PHE A 119 -18.48 -22.53 -7.07
N SER A 120 -17.80 -23.05 -8.09
CA SER A 120 -18.45 -23.74 -9.24
C SER A 120 -19.26 -25.00 -8.89
N PRO A 121 -18.99 -25.77 -7.79
CA PRO A 121 -19.82 -26.91 -7.42
C PRO A 121 -21.28 -26.55 -7.06
N TYR A 122 -21.54 -25.28 -6.76
CA TYR A 122 -22.88 -24.80 -6.37
C TYR A 122 -23.70 -24.24 -7.55
N GLY A 123 -23.10 -24.12 -8.72
CA GLY A 123 -23.75 -23.65 -9.94
C GLY A 123 -22.79 -22.93 -10.89
N PHE A 124 -23.29 -22.54 -12.03
CA PHE A 124 -22.50 -21.87 -13.05
C PHE A 124 -22.14 -20.46 -12.60
N VAL A 125 -20.83 -20.20 -12.41
CA VAL A 125 -20.27 -18.91 -12.14
C VAL A 125 -20.08 -18.15 -13.45
N GLU A 126 -20.81 -17.05 -13.63
CA GLU A 126 -20.73 -16.24 -14.85
C GLU A 126 -19.51 -15.32 -14.85
N LYS A 127 -19.32 -14.59 -13.75
CA LYS A 127 -18.28 -13.58 -13.63
C LYS A 127 -17.65 -13.60 -12.25
N LEU A 128 -16.36 -13.33 -12.18
CA LEU A 128 -15.59 -13.28 -10.94
C LEU A 128 -14.59 -12.11 -11.01
N VAL A 129 -14.56 -11.30 -9.95
CA VAL A 129 -13.63 -10.17 -9.80
C VAL A 129 -13.05 -10.19 -8.40
N THR A 130 -11.72 -10.08 -8.30
CA THR A 130 -10.99 -9.99 -7.03
C THR A 130 -10.38 -8.61 -6.84
N PHE A 131 -10.35 -8.12 -5.61
CA PHE A 131 -9.78 -6.81 -5.27
C PHE A 131 -9.36 -6.75 -3.81
N GLN A 132 -8.46 -5.82 -3.50
CA GLN A 132 -7.99 -5.55 -2.14
C GLN A 132 -8.67 -4.29 -1.61
N LYS A 133 -9.25 -4.38 -0.41
CA LYS A 133 -9.77 -3.23 0.36
C LYS A 133 -9.16 -3.17 1.76
N SER A 134 -9.48 -2.11 2.48
CA SER A 134 -9.07 -1.94 3.89
C SER A 134 -9.58 -3.08 4.80
N ALA A 135 -10.69 -3.71 4.44
CA ALA A 135 -11.26 -4.87 5.14
C ALA A 135 -10.58 -6.21 4.81
N GLY A 136 -9.63 -6.24 3.86
CA GLY A 136 -8.93 -7.44 3.41
C GLY A 136 -9.09 -7.74 1.93
N PHE A 137 -8.68 -8.94 1.53
CA PHE A 137 -8.85 -9.44 0.18
C PHE A 137 -10.31 -9.86 -0.03
N GLN A 138 -10.94 -9.33 -1.09
CA GLN A 138 -12.34 -9.55 -1.40
C GLN A 138 -12.53 -10.04 -2.84
N ALA A 139 -13.63 -10.75 -3.04
CA ALA A 139 -14.08 -11.17 -4.37
C ALA A 139 -15.57 -10.90 -4.54
N LEU A 140 -15.97 -10.56 -5.77
CA LEU A 140 -17.35 -10.57 -6.23
C LEU A 140 -17.53 -11.74 -7.17
N ILE A 141 -18.54 -12.57 -6.88
CA ILE A 141 -18.83 -13.80 -7.63
C ILE A 141 -20.27 -13.77 -8.10
N GLN A 142 -20.48 -13.70 -9.42
CA GLN A 142 -21.79 -13.68 -10.03
C GLN A 142 -22.16 -15.07 -10.54
N TYR A 143 -23.28 -15.56 -10.06
CA TYR A 143 -23.91 -16.78 -10.57
C TYR A 143 -24.97 -16.45 -11.63
N GLN A 144 -25.24 -17.42 -12.48
CA GLN A 144 -26.35 -17.33 -13.44
C GLN A 144 -27.71 -17.24 -12.72
N VAL A 145 -27.88 -17.98 -11.62
CA VAL A 145 -29.13 -18.09 -10.88
C VAL A 145 -28.91 -17.74 -9.41
N GLN A 146 -29.82 -16.95 -8.86
CA GLN A 146 -29.81 -16.53 -7.44
C GLN A 146 -29.80 -17.72 -6.48
N GLN A 147 -30.49 -18.81 -6.78
CA GLN A 147 -30.53 -20.02 -5.96
C GLN A 147 -29.15 -20.65 -5.78
N CYS A 148 -28.29 -20.57 -6.80
CA CYS A 148 -26.91 -21.06 -6.75
C CYS A 148 -26.07 -20.24 -5.78
N ALA A 149 -26.21 -18.91 -5.80
CA ALA A 149 -25.54 -18.01 -4.85
C ALA A 149 -25.97 -18.29 -3.40
N ALA A 150 -27.27 -18.48 -3.18
CA ALA A 150 -27.80 -18.81 -1.84
C ALA A 150 -27.26 -20.17 -1.33
N SER A 151 -27.22 -21.18 -2.20
CA SER A 151 -26.65 -22.48 -1.87
C SER A 151 -25.16 -22.42 -1.55
N ALA A 152 -24.38 -21.67 -2.33
CA ALA A 152 -22.96 -21.45 -2.12
C ALA A 152 -22.70 -20.73 -0.79
N ARG A 153 -23.44 -19.65 -0.50
CA ARG A 153 -23.35 -18.91 0.77
C ARG A 153 -23.63 -19.85 1.95
N THR A 154 -24.72 -20.60 1.92
CA THR A 154 -25.10 -21.51 3.01
C THR A 154 -24.05 -22.58 3.24
N ALA A 155 -23.44 -23.11 2.18
CA ALA A 155 -22.48 -24.19 2.28
C ALA A 155 -21.07 -23.74 2.65
N LEU A 156 -20.65 -22.54 2.24
CA LEU A 156 -19.28 -22.06 2.32
C LEU A 156 -19.04 -21.00 3.41
N GLN A 157 -20.09 -20.36 3.94
CA GLN A 157 -19.96 -19.35 4.99
C GLN A 157 -19.14 -19.87 6.17
N GLY A 158 -18.11 -19.14 6.56
CA GLY A 158 -17.22 -19.45 7.69
C GLY A 158 -16.25 -20.62 7.44
N ARG A 159 -16.28 -21.25 6.26
CA ARG A 159 -15.34 -22.33 5.92
C ARG A 159 -13.99 -21.79 5.46
N ASN A 160 -12.97 -22.61 5.61
CA ASN A 160 -11.63 -22.36 5.13
C ASN A 160 -11.45 -22.94 3.72
N ILE A 161 -10.73 -22.19 2.84
CA ILE A 161 -10.35 -22.72 1.52
C ILE A 161 -9.24 -23.76 1.66
N TYR A 162 -8.30 -23.54 2.59
CA TYR A 162 -7.24 -24.48 2.94
C TYR A 162 -7.27 -24.79 4.43
N ASP A 163 -6.71 -25.92 4.82
CA ASP A 163 -6.70 -26.34 6.22
C ASP A 163 -6.13 -25.25 7.15
N GLY A 164 -6.98 -24.74 8.02
CA GLY A 164 -6.63 -23.76 9.05
C GLY A 164 -6.45 -22.30 8.57
N CYS A 165 -6.69 -21.98 7.28
CA CYS A 165 -6.52 -20.62 6.79
C CYS A 165 -7.47 -20.26 5.63
N CYS A 166 -7.45 -18.98 5.22
CA CYS A 166 -8.28 -18.48 4.13
C CYS A 166 -9.78 -18.65 4.38
N GLN A 167 -10.24 -18.20 5.56
CA GLN A 167 -11.63 -18.30 5.97
C GLN A 167 -12.52 -17.38 5.14
N LEU A 168 -13.63 -17.91 4.66
CA LEU A 168 -14.63 -17.22 3.85
C LEU A 168 -15.68 -16.53 4.73
N ASP A 169 -15.87 -15.23 4.51
CA ASP A 169 -17.04 -14.47 4.98
C ASP A 169 -17.83 -14.01 3.76
N ILE A 170 -19.07 -14.49 3.63
CA ILE A 170 -19.87 -14.41 2.41
C ILE A 170 -21.17 -13.64 2.66
N GLN A 171 -21.37 -12.56 1.91
CA GLN A 171 -22.57 -11.74 1.96
C GLN A 171 -23.19 -11.61 0.55
N PHE A 172 -24.48 -11.31 0.46
CA PHE A 172 -25.07 -10.94 -0.81
C PHE A 172 -24.62 -9.52 -1.19
N SER A 173 -24.28 -9.31 -2.45
CA SER A 173 -23.91 -8.00 -2.97
C SER A 173 -25.15 -7.21 -3.38
N ASN A 174 -25.10 -5.89 -3.24
CA ASN A 174 -26.15 -4.98 -3.73
C ASN A 174 -26.03 -4.67 -5.23
N LEU A 175 -25.07 -5.27 -5.93
CA LEU A 175 -24.87 -5.08 -7.36
C LEU A 175 -25.88 -5.93 -8.15
N GLU A 176 -26.42 -5.35 -9.20
CA GLU A 176 -27.33 -6.07 -10.13
C GLU A 176 -26.56 -6.93 -11.12
N GLU A 177 -25.37 -6.45 -11.56
CA GLU A 177 -24.51 -7.14 -12.51
C GLU A 177 -23.05 -6.72 -12.36
N LEU A 178 -22.11 -7.69 -12.53
CA LEU A 178 -20.68 -7.43 -12.60
C LEU A 178 -20.27 -7.04 -14.02
N GLN A 179 -19.48 -5.97 -14.12
CA GLN A 179 -18.84 -5.55 -15.37
C GLN A 179 -17.42 -6.13 -15.41
N VAL A 180 -17.16 -7.03 -16.34
CA VAL A 180 -15.84 -7.62 -16.60
C VAL A 180 -15.43 -7.24 -18.01
N ASN A 181 -14.41 -6.41 -18.15
CA ASN A 181 -13.93 -5.92 -19.44
C ASN A 181 -12.76 -6.75 -19.99
N TYR A 182 -12.08 -7.50 -19.11
CA TYR A 182 -10.89 -8.29 -19.46
C TYR A 182 -10.87 -9.58 -18.65
N ASN A 183 -10.40 -10.67 -19.28
CA ASN A 183 -10.10 -11.93 -18.61
C ASN A 183 -8.62 -11.92 -18.17
N ASN A 184 -8.36 -11.69 -16.88
CA ASN A 184 -7.02 -11.61 -16.31
C ASN A 184 -6.92 -12.34 -14.96
N ASP A 185 -5.80 -12.20 -14.26
CA ASP A 185 -5.57 -12.84 -12.97
C ASP A 185 -6.49 -12.34 -11.84
N ARG A 186 -7.20 -11.20 -12.04
CA ARG A 186 -8.10 -10.59 -11.05
C ARG A 186 -9.56 -10.59 -11.45
N SER A 187 -9.86 -10.83 -12.71
CA SER A 187 -11.23 -10.85 -13.22
C SER A 187 -11.39 -11.84 -14.35
N ARG A 188 -12.54 -12.51 -14.39
CA ARG A 188 -12.88 -13.43 -15.48
C ARG A 188 -14.38 -13.43 -15.73
N ASP A 189 -14.74 -13.38 -17.01
CA ASP A 189 -16.07 -13.62 -17.52
C ASP A 189 -16.10 -15.00 -18.20
N TYR A 190 -16.75 -15.96 -17.57
CA TYR A 190 -16.87 -17.33 -18.09
C TYR A 190 -17.96 -17.47 -19.14
N THR A 191 -18.79 -16.44 -19.32
CA THR A 191 -19.79 -16.37 -20.40
C THR A 191 -19.20 -15.86 -21.71
N ASN A 192 -18.09 -15.11 -21.63
CA ASN A 192 -17.39 -14.58 -22.78
C ASN A 192 -15.89 -14.89 -22.73
N PRO A 193 -15.48 -16.10 -23.14
CA PRO A 193 -14.06 -16.51 -23.14
C PRO A 193 -13.21 -15.71 -24.15
N ASN A 194 -13.83 -15.01 -25.10
CA ASN A 194 -13.16 -14.19 -26.11
C ASN A 194 -12.90 -12.75 -25.67
N LEU A 195 -13.26 -12.38 -24.41
CA LEU A 195 -12.77 -11.13 -23.85
C LEU A 195 -11.27 -11.13 -23.93
N PRO A 196 -10.63 -10.01 -24.35
CA PRO A 196 -9.19 -9.95 -24.44
C PRO A 196 -8.62 -10.42 -23.11
N ALA A 197 -7.85 -11.50 -23.15
CA ALA A 197 -6.87 -11.77 -22.12
C ALA A 197 -6.01 -10.53 -22.12
N GLU A 198 -6.10 -9.75 -21.05
CA GLU A 198 -5.44 -8.49 -20.88
C GLU A 198 -4.54 -8.09 -22.05
N GLN A 199 -4.94 -7.11 -22.86
CA GLN A 199 -3.90 -6.33 -23.52
C GLN A 199 -3.02 -5.81 -22.38
N LYS A 200 -1.80 -6.30 -22.31
CA LYS A 200 -0.75 -5.76 -21.46
C LYS A 200 -0.77 -4.24 -21.57
N GLY A 201 -1.45 -3.56 -20.65
CA GLY A 201 -1.58 -2.13 -20.67
C GLY A 201 -3.01 -1.63 -20.64
N ARG A 202 -3.70 -1.78 -19.51
CA ARG A 202 -4.62 -0.81 -18.93
C ARG A 202 -5.30 -1.43 -17.72
N SER A 203 -4.66 -1.31 -16.54
CA SER A 203 -5.44 -1.28 -15.31
C SER A 203 -6.35 -0.04 -15.39
N SER A 204 -7.57 -0.15 -14.91
CA SER A 204 -8.58 0.92 -14.94
C SER A 204 -8.28 2.10 -13.99
N HIS A 205 -7.02 2.32 -13.66
CA HIS A 205 -6.44 3.58 -13.21
C HIS A 205 -5.09 3.69 -13.90
N PRO A 206 -5.04 4.43 -15.01
CA PRO A 206 -3.78 4.60 -15.72
C PRO A 206 -2.86 5.46 -14.88
N CYS A 207 -1.71 4.91 -14.51
CA CYS A 207 -0.51 5.69 -14.25
C CYS A 207 -0.05 6.27 -15.60
N TYR A 208 -0.87 7.11 -16.20
CA TYR A 208 -0.56 7.73 -17.48
C TYR A 208 0.12 9.08 -17.25
N GLY A 209 1.39 9.15 -17.69
CA GLY A 209 1.89 10.36 -18.29
C GLY A 209 1.35 10.40 -19.72
N ASP A 210 0.99 11.56 -20.21
CA ASP A 210 0.38 11.87 -21.51
C ASP A 210 1.28 11.55 -22.75
N THR A 211 2.25 10.67 -22.62
CA THR A 211 3.27 10.38 -23.67
C THR A 211 3.31 8.93 -24.11
N GLY A 212 2.27 8.13 -23.94
CA GLY A 212 2.11 6.84 -24.66
C GLY A 212 3.22 5.79 -24.49
N VAL A 213 4.15 5.94 -23.57
CA VAL A 213 5.18 4.93 -23.28
C VAL A 213 4.64 3.95 -22.25
N ALA A 214 4.18 2.80 -22.71
CA ALA A 214 3.79 1.68 -21.86
C ALA A 214 5.04 1.12 -21.17
N TYR A 215 5.12 1.24 -19.84
CA TYR A 215 6.04 0.41 -19.07
C TYR A 215 5.60 -1.06 -19.14
N PRO A 216 6.51 -2.01 -19.34
CA PRO A 216 6.15 -3.41 -19.27
C PRO A 216 5.59 -3.70 -17.87
N GLN A 217 4.31 -4.04 -17.81
CA GLN A 217 3.68 -4.48 -16.59
C GLN A 217 4.40 -5.72 -16.04
N MET A 218 4.58 -5.71 -14.73
CA MET A 218 5.31 -6.72 -13.99
C MET A 218 4.76 -8.12 -14.23
N ALA A 219 5.66 -8.95 -14.69
CA ALA A 219 5.50 -10.37 -14.67
C ALA A 219 5.24 -10.88 -13.23
N ASN A 220 4.22 -11.73 -13.08
CA ASN A 220 4.11 -12.81 -12.09
C ASN A 220 4.78 -12.57 -10.73
N THR A 221 3.99 -12.49 -9.67
CA THR A 221 4.45 -12.57 -8.26
C THR A 221 5.45 -13.71 -8.03
N SER A 222 5.37 -14.79 -8.77
CA SER A 222 6.34 -15.91 -8.76
C SER A 222 7.73 -15.51 -9.27
N ALA A 223 7.83 -14.70 -10.32
CA ALA A 223 9.12 -14.22 -10.84
C ALA A 223 9.75 -13.19 -9.89
N ILE A 224 8.92 -12.42 -9.21
CA ILE A 224 9.33 -11.46 -8.16
C ILE A 224 9.82 -12.21 -6.94
N ALA A 225 9.07 -13.20 -6.43
CA ALA A 225 9.46 -14.05 -5.32
C ALA A 225 10.78 -14.78 -5.61
N ALA A 226 10.96 -15.28 -6.85
CA ALA A 226 12.22 -15.88 -7.29
C ALA A 226 13.37 -14.87 -7.28
N ALA A 227 13.13 -13.60 -7.61
CA ALA A 227 14.14 -12.55 -7.55
C ALA A 227 14.64 -12.29 -6.11
N PHE A 228 13.79 -12.49 -5.10
CA PHE A 228 14.13 -12.38 -3.67
C PHE A 228 14.55 -13.73 -3.03
N GLY A 229 14.92 -14.73 -3.84
CA GLY A 229 15.40 -16.00 -3.32
C GLY A 229 14.32 -17.00 -2.90
N GLY A 230 13.09 -16.84 -3.39
CA GLY A 230 11.97 -17.77 -3.18
C GLY A 230 10.83 -17.25 -2.33
N GLY A 231 10.93 -16.03 -1.80
CA GLY A 231 9.84 -15.37 -1.06
C GLY A 231 9.96 -13.85 -1.08
N LEU A 232 8.84 -13.15 -0.92
CA LEU A 232 8.86 -11.69 -0.76
C LEU A 232 9.40 -11.33 0.64
N PRO A 233 10.07 -10.17 0.79
CA PRO A 233 10.47 -9.68 2.10
C PRO A 233 9.25 -9.59 3.05
N PRO A 234 9.43 -9.87 4.36
CA PRO A 234 8.34 -9.76 5.33
C PRO A 234 7.68 -8.37 5.28
N GLY A 235 6.35 -8.34 5.16
CA GLY A 235 5.57 -7.08 5.07
C GLY A 235 5.33 -6.57 3.65
N ILE A 236 5.86 -7.23 2.62
CA ILE A 236 5.55 -6.96 1.21
C ILE A 236 4.52 -7.98 0.74
N THR A 237 3.38 -7.48 0.27
CA THR A 237 2.27 -8.34 -0.19
C THR A 237 2.29 -8.57 -1.71
N GLY A 238 2.89 -7.65 -2.46
CA GLY A 238 2.87 -7.65 -3.92
C GLY A 238 1.51 -7.35 -4.55
N THR A 239 0.54 -6.94 -3.73
CA THR A 239 -0.85 -6.71 -4.15
C THR A 239 -1.26 -5.23 -4.11
N ASN A 240 -0.33 -4.34 -3.75
CA ASN A 240 -0.61 -2.91 -3.69
C ASN A 240 -0.80 -2.33 -5.10
N ASP A 241 -1.87 -1.57 -5.28
CA ASP A 241 -2.24 -0.91 -6.54
C ASP A 241 -1.91 0.59 -6.58
N ARG A 242 -1.49 1.17 -5.45
CA ARG A 242 -1.14 2.59 -5.35
C ARG A 242 0.29 2.83 -5.81
N CYS A 243 0.44 3.59 -6.89
CA CYS A 243 1.75 3.88 -7.47
C CYS A 243 2.42 5.12 -6.88
N THR A 244 1.68 5.99 -6.18
CA THR A 244 2.22 7.23 -5.65
C THR A 244 2.53 7.13 -4.17
N VAL A 245 3.74 7.53 -3.80
CA VAL A 245 4.28 7.55 -2.45
C VAL A 245 4.33 8.99 -1.94
N LEU A 246 3.92 9.21 -0.71
CA LEU A 246 4.12 10.45 0.03
C LEU A 246 5.37 10.30 0.90
N VAL A 247 6.33 11.16 0.68
CA VAL A 247 7.55 11.26 1.49
C VAL A 247 7.45 12.51 2.34
N SER A 248 7.70 12.40 3.64
CA SER A 248 7.67 13.53 4.56
C SER A 248 8.86 13.50 5.52
N ASN A 249 9.04 14.59 6.26
CA ASN A 249 10.22 14.87 7.08
C ASN A 249 11.52 14.94 6.26
N LEU A 250 11.44 15.50 5.06
CA LEU A 250 12.61 15.81 4.22
C LEU A 250 13.36 17.03 4.76
N ASN A 251 14.66 17.07 4.53
CA ASN A 251 15.45 18.29 4.72
C ASN A 251 15.25 19.21 3.50
N ALA A 252 14.41 20.24 3.66
CA ALA A 252 13.98 21.12 2.58
C ALA A 252 15.16 21.89 1.92
N ASP A 253 16.24 22.15 2.67
CA ASP A 253 17.39 22.90 2.17
C ASP A 253 18.36 22.03 1.38
N SER A 254 18.31 20.70 1.58
CA SER A 254 19.27 19.75 1.00
C SER A 254 18.67 18.84 -0.07
N ILE A 255 17.34 18.74 -0.14
CA ILE A 255 16.64 17.82 -1.05
C ILE A 255 16.15 18.51 -2.32
N ASP A 256 16.22 17.82 -3.43
CA ASP A 256 15.64 18.18 -4.73
C ASP A 256 15.01 16.94 -5.40
N GLU A 257 14.37 17.15 -6.54
CA GLU A 257 13.71 16.06 -7.28
C GLU A 257 14.71 15.03 -7.79
N ASP A 258 15.91 15.43 -8.21
CA ASP A 258 16.94 14.53 -8.73
C ASP A 258 17.51 13.64 -7.63
N LYS A 259 17.71 14.16 -6.42
CA LYS A 259 18.14 13.36 -5.28
C LYS A 259 17.08 12.35 -4.85
N LEU A 260 15.80 12.74 -4.87
CA LEU A 260 14.69 11.81 -4.65
C LEU A 260 14.64 10.74 -5.75
N PHE A 261 14.83 11.14 -7.02
CA PHE A 261 14.94 10.18 -8.12
C PHE A 261 16.08 9.18 -7.88
N ASN A 262 17.27 9.66 -7.50
CA ASN A 262 18.43 8.81 -7.24
C ASN A 262 18.17 7.77 -6.15
N LEU A 263 17.44 8.14 -5.10
CA LEU A 263 17.08 7.22 -4.01
C LEU A 263 15.97 6.24 -4.42
N PHE A 264 14.85 6.76 -4.91
CA PHE A 264 13.65 5.95 -5.17
C PHE A 264 13.80 5.05 -6.40
N SER A 265 14.62 5.42 -7.38
CA SER A 265 14.88 4.60 -8.58
C SER A 265 15.58 3.27 -8.28
N LEU A 266 16.08 3.07 -7.06
CA LEU A 266 16.61 1.80 -6.59
C LEU A 266 15.51 0.73 -6.40
N TYR A 267 14.28 1.15 -6.18
CA TYR A 267 13.15 0.28 -5.85
C TYR A 267 12.14 0.14 -6.99
N GLY A 268 12.26 0.97 -8.02
CA GLY A 268 11.38 0.94 -9.18
C GLY A 268 11.66 2.05 -10.18
N ASN A 269 10.95 2.05 -11.29
CA ASN A 269 10.97 3.16 -12.23
C ASN A 269 10.22 4.35 -11.63
N ILE A 270 10.72 5.55 -11.90
CA ILE A 270 10.07 6.79 -11.50
C ILE A 270 9.35 7.38 -12.71
N VAL A 271 8.07 7.69 -12.51
CA VAL A 271 7.24 8.39 -13.48
C VAL A 271 7.39 9.89 -13.30
N ARG A 272 7.14 10.38 -12.08
CA ARG A 272 7.14 11.81 -11.77
C ARG A 272 7.41 12.07 -10.30
N ILE A 273 8.06 13.20 -10.02
CA ILE A 273 8.29 13.69 -8.65
C ILE A 273 7.77 15.11 -8.54
N LYS A 274 7.21 15.43 -7.38
CA LYS A 274 6.70 16.78 -7.05
C LYS A 274 7.05 17.12 -5.61
N LEU A 275 7.84 18.20 -5.42
CA LEU A 275 8.03 18.82 -4.12
C LEU A 275 6.82 19.69 -3.78
N LEU A 276 6.31 19.60 -2.54
CA LEU A 276 5.10 20.31 -2.15
C LEU A 276 5.46 21.74 -1.68
N ARG A 277 5.10 22.78 -2.44
CA ARG A 277 5.40 24.18 -2.13
C ARG A 277 4.89 24.63 -0.76
N ASN A 278 3.71 24.15 -0.35
CA ASN A 278 3.09 24.51 0.93
C ASN A 278 3.62 23.69 2.12
N LYS A 279 4.43 22.66 1.84
CA LYS A 279 5.06 21.77 2.80
C LYS A 279 6.41 21.36 2.25
N PRO A 280 7.44 22.22 2.40
CA PRO A 280 8.72 22.02 1.75
C PRO A 280 9.48 20.77 2.21
N ASP A 281 9.07 20.22 3.36
CA ASP A 281 9.56 18.96 3.89
C ASP A 281 8.78 17.72 3.37
N HIS A 282 7.92 17.88 2.35
CA HIS A 282 7.10 16.81 1.76
C HIS A 282 7.28 16.74 0.25
N ALA A 283 7.24 15.52 -0.27
CA ALA A 283 7.25 15.24 -1.70
C ALA A 283 6.27 14.11 -2.06
N LEU A 284 5.81 14.13 -3.30
CA LEU A 284 5.13 13.00 -3.92
C LEU A 284 6.08 12.36 -4.94
N VAL A 285 6.18 11.04 -4.90
CA VAL A 285 6.96 10.23 -5.84
C VAL A 285 6.03 9.23 -6.50
N GLN A 286 5.80 9.36 -7.80
CA GLN A 286 5.02 8.42 -8.58
C GLN A 286 5.94 7.36 -9.17
N MET A 287 5.77 6.13 -8.73
CA MET A 287 6.50 4.95 -9.19
C MET A 287 5.85 4.35 -10.43
N GLY A 288 6.55 3.43 -11.09
CA GLY A 288 6.05 2.77 -12.30
C GLY A 288 4.85 1.86 -12.08
N ASP A 289 4.76 1.23 -10.93
CA ASP A 289 3.63 0.39 -10.52
C ASP A 289 3.49 0.34 -8.98
N GLY A 290 2.41 -0.28 -8.51
CA GLY A 290 2.10 -0.37 -7.08
C GLY A 290 3.07 -1.26 -6.30
N PHE A 291 3.64 -2.30 -6.93
CA PHE A 291 4.64 -3.15 -6.29
C PHE A 291 5.95 -2.41 -6.05
N GLN A 292 6.41 -1.61 -7.02
CA GLN A 292 7.58 -0.76 -6.87
C GLN A 292 7.38 0.28 -5.76
N ALA A 293 6.17 0.86 -5.67
CA ALA A 293 5.81 1.75 -4.57
C ALA A 293 5.83 1.03 -3.21
N GLU A 294 5.37 -0.22 -3.16
CA GLU A 294 5.41 -1.04 -1.95
C GLU A 294 6.85 -1.32 -1.49
N LEU A 295 7.76 -1.64 -2.43
CA LEU A 295 9.18 -1.80 -2.14
C LEU A 295 9.80 -0.51 -1.57
N ALA A 296 9.53 0.63 -2.21
CA ALA A 296 10.04 1.92 -1.76
C ALA A 296 9.54 2.25 -0.34
N VAL A 297 8.26 2.06 -0.05
CA VAL A 297 7.69 2.25 1.29
C VAL A 297 8.35 1.31 2.31
N HIS A 298 8.50 0.03 1.95
CA HIS A 298 9.08 -0.97 2.86
C HIS A 298 10.53 -0.66 3.23
N PHE A 299 11.39 -0.39 2.24
CA PHE A 299 12.82 -0.25 2.46
C PHE A 299 13.27 1.15 2.89
N LEU A 300 12.52 2.21 2.54
CA LEU A 300 12.90 3.59 2.85
C LEU A 300 12.21 4.17 4.09
N LYS A 301 11.17 3.52 4.61
CA LYS A 301 10.50 4.01 5.81
C LYS A 301 11.45 4.01 6.99
N GLY A 302 11.70 5.19 7.55
CA GLY A 302 12.60 5.38 8.69
C GLY A 302 14.08 5.49 8.32
N ALA A 303 14.44 5.50 7.04
CA ALA A 303 15.82 5.74 6.59
C ALA A 303 16.27 7.16 6.95
N MET A 304 17.55 7.31 7.29
CA MET A 304 18.17 8.61 7.57
C MET A 304 18.69 9.23 6.29
N LEU A 305 18.44 10.54 6.10
CA LEU A 305 18.94 11.32 4.97
C LEU A 305 19.01 12.80 5.35
N PHE A 306 20.19 13.43 5.22
CA PHE A 306 20.45 14.84 5.55
C PHE A 306 19.97 15.25 6.95
N GLY A 307 20.26 14.42 7.97
CA GLY A 307 19.90 14.66 9.36
C GLY A 307 18.42 14.41 9.69
N LYS A 308 17.65 13.88 8.75
CA LYS A 308 16.21 13.64 8.92
C LYS A 308 15.86 12.17 8.73
N ARG A 309 14.94 11.67 9.55
CA ARG A 309 14.37 10.32 9.41
C ARG A 309 13.18 10.37 8.48
N LEU A 310 13.29 9.77 7.31
CA LEU A 310 12.25 9.78 6.29
C LEU A 310 10.97 9.06 6.77
N GLU A 311 9.83 9.68 6.54
CA GLU A 311 8.52 9.06 6.65
C GLU A 311 8.01 8.79 5.23
N VAL A 312 7.86 7.51 4.91
CA VAL A 312 7.47 7.05 3.57
C VAL A 312 6.18 6.26 3.67
N ASN A 313 5.12 6.74 3.02
CA ASN A 313 3.79 6.16 3.09
C ASN A 313 3.11 6.22 1.71
N PHE A 314 2.07 5.40 1.50
CA PHE A 314 1.26 5.51 0.29
C PHE A 314 0.47 6.82 0.28
N SER A 315 0.51 7.53 -0.86
CA SER A 315 -0.28 8.73 -1.08
C SER A 315 -1.76 8.41 -1.22
N LYS A 316 -2.61 9.37 -0.82
CA LYS A 316 -4.05 9.35 -1.13
C LYS A 316 -4.32 9.69 -2.59
N HIS A 317 -3.38 10.37 -3.25
CA HIS A 317 -3.47 10.73 -4.66
C HIS A 317 -2.88 9.59 -5.49
N PRO A 318 -3.64 9.03 -6.44
CA PRO A 318 -3.15 7.91 -7.26
C PRO A 318 -2.03 8.33 -8.21
N ASN A 319 -2.08 9.55 -8.72
CA ASN A 319 -1.14 10.08 -9.70
C ASN A 319 -0.73 11.51 -9.37
N ILE A 320 0.41 11.93 -9.91
CA ILE A 320 0.85 13.33 -9.90
C ILE A 320 0.45 13.96 -11.24
N THR A 321 -0.36 15.02 -11.19
CA THR A 321 -0.74 15.76 -12.39
C THR A 321 0.49 16.43 -13.01
N PRO A 322 0.72 16.32 -14.33
CA PRO A 322 1.76 17.07 -15.02
C PRO A 322 1.59 18.58 -14.79
N GLY A 323 2.70 19.27 -14.54
CA GLY A 323 2.68 20.71 -14.32
C GLY A 323 4.09 21.29 -14.15
N THR A 324 4.18 22.60 -14.10
CA THR A 324 5.45 23.33 -13.91
C THR A 324 6.11 23.12 -12.55
N ASP A 325 5.38 22.51 -11.61
CA ASP A 325 5.80 22.18 -10.25
C ASP A 325 6.06 20.67 -10.06
N SER A 326 6.16 19.93 -11.15
CA SER A 326 6.48 18.50 -11.14
C SER A 326 7.55 18.18 -12.18
N HIS A 327 8.46 17.26 -11.83
CA HIS A 327 9.52 16.80 -12.71
C HIS A 327 9.19 15.41 -13.26
N ASP A 328 9.27 15.25 -14.58
CA ASP A 328 8.95 14.01 -15.31
C ASP A 328 10.22 13.19 -15.57
N TYR A 329 10.19 11.91 -15.21
CA TYR A 329 11.30 10.96 -15.37
C TYR A 329 10.94 9.74 -16.23
N VAL A 330 9.75 9.72 -16.86
CA VAL A 330 9.26 8.58 -17.66
C VAL A 330 10.31 8.10 -18.67
N ASN A 331 10.93 9.03 -19.38
CA ASN A 331 11.90 8.75 -20.43
C ASN A 331 13.36 8.75 -19.94
N SER A 332 13.59 8.76 -18.64
CA SER A 332 14.95 8.76 -18.09
C SER A 332 15.67 7.44 -18.37
N ASN A 333 16.82 7.51 -19.00
CA ASN A 333 17.71 6.35 -19.19
C ASN A 333 18.29 5.80 -17.87
N LEU A 334 18.10 6.55 -16.78
CA LEU A 334 18.53 6.15 -15.43
C LEU A 334 17.51 5.25 -14.75
N ASN A 335 16.26 5.17 -15.26
CA ASN A 335 15.28 4.20 -14.81
C ASN A 335 15.81 2.76 -15.02
N ARG A 336 15.87 1.97 -13.94
CA ARG A 336 16.60 0.69 -13.92
C ARG A 336 15.74 -0.52 -14.29
N PHE A 337 14.42 -0.40 -14.09
CA PHE A 337 13.50 -1.55 -14.18
C PHE A 337 12.89 -1.74 -15.57
N ASN A 338 13.23 -0.89 -16.54
CA ASN A 338 12.72 -0.98 -17.92
C ASN A 338 13.16 -2.25 -18.67
N ARG A 339 14.39 -2.75 -18.43
CA ARG A 339 14.97 -3.85 -19.22
C ARG A 339 15.22 -5.13 -18.44
N ASN A 340 15.45 -5.07 -17.15
CA ASN A 340 15.83 -6.24 -16.33
C ASN A 340 15.23 -6.13 -14.91
N ALA A 341 13.92 -5.90 -14.81
CA ALA A 341 13.23 -5.71 -13.55
C ALA A 341 13.55 -6.84 -12.53
N ALA A 342 13.39 -8.10 -12.92
CA ALA A 342 13.65 -9.25 -12.06
C ALA A 342 15.08 -9.29 -11.48
N LYS A 343 16.09 -8.87 -12.27
CA LYS A 343 17.47 -8.78 -11.78
C LYS A 343 17.63 -7.67 -10.76
N ASN A 344 17.00 -6.52 -11.00
CA ASN A 344 17.15 -5.34 -10.13
C ASN A 344 16.42 -5.53 -8.79
N TYR A 345 15.32 -6.29 -8.74
CA TYR A 345 14.65 -6.61 -7.47
C TYR A 345 15.53 -7.35 -6.47
N ARG A 346 16.49 -8.18 -6.95
CA ARG A 346 17.45 -8.89 -6.08
C ARG A 346 18.35 -7.96 -5.27
N TYR A 347 18.54 -6.75 -5.73
CA TYR A 347 19.41 -5.76 -5.09
C TYR A 347 18.65 -4.75 -4.24
N CYS A 348 17.31 -4.85 -4.19
CA CYS A 348 16.53 -4.01 -3.29
C CYS A 348 16.81 -4.39 -1.84
N CYS A 349 17.24 -3.42 -1.06
CA CYS A 349 17.50 -3.54 0.37
C CYS A 349 17.30 -2.18 1.05
N SER A 350 17.19 -2.16 2.35
CA SER A 350 17.26 -0.92 3.13
C SER A 350 18.62 -0.24 2.89
N PRO A 351 18.73 1.08 3.08
CA PRO A 351 20.01 1.75 3.08
C PRO A 351 21.02 1.02 3.95
N THR A 352 22.24 0.88 3.45
CA THR A 352 23.38 0.25 4.11
C THR A 352 24.56 1.21 4.12
N LYS A 353 25.51 1.00 4.99
CA LYS A 353 26.76 1.76 5.02
C LYS A 353 27.71 1.49 3.85
N MET A 354 27.34 0.55 2.97
CA MET A 354 28.15 0.19 1.80
C MET A 354 27.40 0.50 0.51
N ILE A 355 28.06 1.22 -0.38
CA ILE A 355 27.56 1.51 -1.73
C ILE A 355 28.41 0.79 -2.77
N HIS A 356 27.75 0.42 -3.86
CA HIS A 356 28.34 -0.19 -5.04
C HIS A 356 28.25 0.78 -6.21
N LEU A 357 29.40 1.10 -6.80
CA LEU A 357 29.52 1.96 -7.98
C LEU A 357 29.76 1.08 -9.22
N SER A 358 29.09 1.43 -10.31
CA SER A 358 29.24 0.75 -11.61
C SER A 358 29.30 1.78 -12.73
N THR A 359 29.62 1.31 -13.95
CA THR A 359 29.92 2.17 -15.13
C THR A 359 31.12 3.10 -14.91
N LEU A 360 32.11 2.60 -14.19
CA LEU A 360 33.36 3.31 -13.93
C LEU A 360 34.29 3.29 -15.17
N PRO A 361 35.16 4.30 -15.33
CA PRO A 361 36.25 4.27 -16.33
C PRO A 361 37.16 3.04 -16.13
N GLN A 362 37.79 2.55 -17.18
CA GLN A 362 38.68 1.38 -17.11
C GLN A 362 39.97 1.64 -16.33
N ASP A 363 40.43 2.86 -16.30
CA ASP A 363 41.66 3.31 -15.64
C ASP A 363 41.44 3.91 -14.25
N VAL A 364 40.17 3.88 -13.73
CA VAL A 364 39.83 4.47 -12.43
C VAL A 364 40.59 3.82 -11.28
N THR A 365 41.06 4.64 -10.38
CA THR A 365 41.76 4.24 -9.14
C THR A 365 40.84 4.29 -7.92
N GLU A 366 41.24 3.59 -6.86
CA GLU A 366 40.50 3.63 -5.56
C GLU A 366 40.50 5.04 -4.97
N GLU A 367 41.61 5.78 -5.12
CA GLU A 367 41.74 7.15 -4.66
C GLU A 367 40.76 8.11 -5.38
N GLU A 368 40.60 7.99 -6.69
CA GLU A 368 39.64 8.78 -7.47
C GLU A 368 38.19 8.48 -7.07
N VAL A 369 37.85 7.21 -6.83
CA VAL A 369 36.54 6.81 -6.32
C VAL A 369 36.30 7.41 -4.95
N MET A 370 37.26 7.26 -4.03
CA MET A 370 37.19 7.79 -2.68
C MET A 370 37.00 9.31 -2.71
N ASN A 371 37.83 10.04 -3.45
CA ASN A 371 37.78 11.49 -3.57
C ASN A 371 36.43 11.99 -4.11
N HIS A 372 35.78 11.21 -4.98
CA HIS A 372 34.49 11.55 -5.56
C HIS A 372 33.33 11.54 -4.55
N VAL A 373 33.42 10.71 -3.49
CA VAL A 373 32.33 10.51 -2.55
C VAL A 373 32.61 10.97 -1.13
N GLN A 374 33.87 11.21 -0.74
CA GLN A 374 34.29 11.50 0.65
C GLN A 374 33.73 12.80 1.22
N GLU A 375 33.26 13.74 0.39
CA GLU A 375 32.63 14.98 0.87
C GLU A 375 31.30 14.74 1.60
N HIS A 376 30.70 13.54 1.45
CA HIS A 376 29.42 13.17 2.04
C HIS A 376 29.56 12.35 3.32
N GLY A 377 30.77 11.99 3.72
CA GLY A 377 31.00 11.24 4.96
C GLY A 377 32.37 10.57 5.04
N ALA A 378 32.63 9.97 6.18
CA ALA A 378 33.89 9.28 6.45
C ALA A 378 33.94 7.92 5.74
N VAL A 379 34.79 7.82 4.71
CA VAL A 379 35.05 6.58 4.00
C VAL A 379 35.97 5.69 4.83
N VAL A 380 35.46 4.52 5.20
CA VAL A 380 36.19 3.50 5.98
C VAL A 380 37.07 2.62 5.09
N ASN A 381 36.52 2.22 3.95
CA ASN A 381 37.23 1.35 3.01
C ASN A 381 36.71 1.58 1.57
N THR A 382 37.62 1.42 0.59
CA THR A 382 37.28 1.49 -0.83
C THR A 382 38.01 0.36 -1.55
N LYS A 383 37.32 -0.31 -2.48
CA LYS A 383 37.89 -1.35 -3.30
C LYS A 383 37.37 -1.26 -4.73
N VAL A 384 38.30 -1.10 -5.66
CA VAL A 384 38.02 -1.21 -7.10
C VAL A 384 38.30 -2.63 -7.58
N PHE A 385 37.43 -3.18 -8.37
CA PHE A 385 37.57 -4.53 -8.93
C PHE A 385 36.99 -4.58 -10.34
N GLU A 386 37.35 -5.64 -11.07
CA GLU A 386 36.82 -5.85 -12.40
C GLU A 386 35.90 -7.10 -12.42
N MET A 387 34.72 -6.95 -13.02
CA MET A 387 33.79 -8.04 -13.24
C MET A 387 33.23 -7.97 -14.67
N ASN A 388 33.41 -9.08 -15.42
CA ASN A 388 32.98 -9.17 -16.82
C ASN A 388 33.50 -8.03 -17.72
N GLY A 389 34.78 -7.68 -17.56
CA GLY A 389 35.42 -6.60 -18.32
C GLY A 389 34.95 -5.18 -17.99
N LYS A 390 34.29 -4.98 -16.86
CA LYS A 390 33.79 -3.68 -16.39
C LYS A 390 34.32 -3.36 -14.99
N LYS A 391 34.89 -2.19 -14.85
CA LYS A 391 35.33 -1.69 -13.55
C LYS A 391 34.12 -1.32 -12.68
N GLN A 392 34.20 -1.73 -11.43
CA GLN A 392 33.22 -1.49 -10.37
C GLN A 392 33.96 -1.14 -9.09
N ALA A 393 33.28 -0.52 -8.14
CA ALA A 393 33.83 -0.24 -6.84
C ALA A 393 32.82 -0.52 -5.73
N LEU A 394 33.35 -0.87 -4.56
CA LEU A 394 32.64 -0.87 -3.28
C LEU A 394 33.24 0.22 -2.42
N VAL A 395 32.39 1.01 -1.76
CA VAL A 395 32.81 2.05 -0.82
C VAL A 395 32.01 1.87 0.46
N GLN A 396 32.72 1.74 1.56
CA GLN A 396 32.16 1.60 2.89
C GLN A 396 32.28 2.92 3.66
N PHE A 397 31.15 3.43 4.13
CA PHE A 397 31.08 4.59 5.01
C PHE A 397 30.97 4.15 6.48
N GLU A 398 31.14 5.11 7.39
CA GLU A 398 31.02 4.86 8.82
C GLU A 398 29.59 4.49 9.21
N ASN A 399 28.60 5.14 8.59
CA ASN A 399 27.18 4.90 8.84
C ASN A 399 26.33 4.88 7.55
N GLU A 400 25.07 4.51 7.69
CA GLU A 400 24.12 4.34 6.57
C GLU A 400 23.68 5.69 5.97
N GLU A 401 23.62 6.74 6.79
CA GLU A 401 23.20 8.07 6.36
C GLU A 401 24.22 8.69 5.40
N GLU A 402 25.50 8.66 5.74
CA GLU A 402 26.59 9.13 4.89
C GLU A 402 26.61 8.40 3.53
N ALA A 403 26.41 7.09 3.55
CA ALA A 403 26.31 6.28 2.35
C ALA A 403 25.09 6.68 1.49
N ALA A 404 23.95 6.97 2.12
CA ALA A 404 22.75 7.43 1.44
C ALA A 404 22.93 8.82 0.84
N GLU A 405 23.56 9.74 1.55
CA GLU A 405 23.89 11.09 1.06
C GLU A 405 24.84 11.04 -0.14
N ALA A 406 25.92 10.24 -0.03
CA ALA A 406 26.83 10.02 -1.14
C ALA A 406 26.10 9.46 -2.38
N LEU A 407 25.18 8.48 -2.16
CA LEU A 407 24.40 7.88 -3.23
C LEU A 407 23.51 8.93 -3.92
N VAL A 408 22.70 9.68 -3.17
CA VAL A 408 21.73 10.61 -3.78
C VAL A 408 22.41 11.80 -4.46
N CYS A 409 23.57 12.23 -3.96
CA CYS A 409 24.32 13.35 -4.53
C CYS A 409 25.23 12.94 -5.72
N LYS A 410 25.76 11.72 -5.71
CA LYS A 410 26.75 11.28 -6.70
C LYS A 410 26.23 10.30 -7.75
N HIS A 411 25.07 9.71 -7.56
CA HIS A 411 24.44 8.92 -8.62
C HIS A 411 24.19 9.77 -9.86
N ALA A 412 24.47 9.23 -11.04
CA ALA A 412 24.37 9.90 -12.33
C ALA A 412 25.30 11.10 -12.54
N THR A 413 26.32 11.27 -11.71
CA THR A 413 27.38 12.26 -11.95
C THR A 413 28.51 11.66 -12.81
N SER A 414 29.37 12.51 -13.33
CA SER A 414 30.52 12.10 -14.15
C SER A 414 31.75 11.86 -13.28
N LEU A 415 32.40 10.69 -13.48
CA LEU A 415 33.72 10.39 -12.97
C LEU A 415 34.60 9.94 -14.15
N GLY A 416 35.69 10.65 -14.41
CA GLY A 416 36.57 10.36 -15.54
C GLY A 416 35.86 10.30 -16.90
N GLY A 417 34.82 11.12 -17.12
CA GLY A 417 34.00 11.16 -18.35
C GLY A 417 32.91 10.08 -18.43
N SER A 418 32.82 9.17 -17.47
CA SER A 418 31.76 8.14 -17.39
C SER A 418 30.66 8.56 -16.43
N ILE A 419 29.41 8.38 -16.83
CA ILE A 419 28.26 8.59 -15.92
C ILE A 419 28.11 7.37 -15.01
N ILE A 420 28.41 7.56 -13.73
CA ILE A 420 28.43 6.48 -12.76
C ILE A 420 27.03 6.13 -12.27
N ARG A 421 26.83 4.84 -11.92
CA ARG A 421 25.62 4.35 -11.29
C ARG A 421 25.95 3.82 -9.90
N ILE A 422 25.20 4.27 -8.91
CA ILE A 422 25.39 3.89 -7.51
C ILE A 422 24.15 3.14 -6.99
N SER A 423 24.36 2.14 -6.16
CA SER A 423 23.31 1.40 -5.43
C SER A 423 23.83 1.00 -4.06
N PHE A 424 22.92 0.66 -3.13
CA PHE A 424 23.32 0.03 -1.88
C PHE A 424 23.84 -1.39 -2.12
N SER A 425 24.76 -1.84 -1.29
CA SER A 425 25.30 -3.19 -1.27
C SER A 425 24.91 -3.90 0.02
N GLN A 426 24.49 -5.16 -0.10
CA GLN A 426 24.16 -6.01 1.06
C GLN A 426 25.39 -6.66 1.69
N LEU A 427 26.58 -6.44 1.11
CA LEU A 427 27.84 -6.94 1.68
C LEU A 427 28.13 -6.22 3.00
N GLN A 428 28.59 -6.98 4.00
CA GLN A 428 28.89 -6.45 5.33
C GLN A 428 30.33 -5.91 5.43
N THR A 429 31.24 -6.45 4.63
CA THR A 429 32.64 -6.08 4.58
C THR A 429 33.15 -6.12 3.14
N ILE A 430 34.20 -5.36 2.86
CA ILE A 430 34.94 -5.34 1.58
C ILE A 430 36.06 -6.34 1.61
#